data_eff58345c1de07e1d9a5a2414b68ce62
#
_entry.id   eff58345c1de07e1d9a5a2414b68ce62
#
_cell.length_a   1.000
_cell.length_b   1.000
_cell.length_c   1.000
_cell.angle_alpha   90.00
_cell.angle_beta   90.00
_cell.angle_gamma   90.00
#
_symmetry.space_group_name_H-M   'P 1'
#
loop_
_entity.id
_entity.type
_entity.pdbx_description
1 polymer ?
#
loop_
_entity_poly.entity_id
_entity_poly.type
_entity_poly.pdbx_seq_one_letter_code
_entity_poly.pdbx_strand_id
1 'polypeptide(L)'
;MLAWIRYDESKVPIYSIQEFKGAYPTRQEYDEYPGAYNYKYPVAGAKNSDVSVLTFDIKNRVTRTLKLPLDSDGYVPRIHFTSDPTKLAVVTLNRHQDRMDIYMANPRSTECKLAVREEVNKYVPESAYGSLKFYGDHFAFISDRSGYKHLYWYNLNGKLERQVTKGNYDVSDFYGYDVKTGRFFYASHEESPLRTAVYYTDKSGKKHKLSTEVGTNAATFSTSMKYFMNIYSSATQPPVTTLRDAASGKALSTMVDNKELKENLTPLLGQKEFFTFKTSEGVELNGWMIKPRDFDASKKYPVIMYQYSGPGSQEVRDAWSMGFYPGGQFESYMAQQGFIFACVDGRGTGARGAEFEKCTYLNLGCLLYT
;
A
#
# COMPACT_ATOMS: atom_id res chain seq x y z
N MET A 1 -3.55 -17.72 -25.26
CA MET A 1 -4.66 -16.78 -24.93
C MET A 1 -4.06 -15.45 -24.54
N LEU A 2 -4.70 -14.33 -24.94
CA LEU A 2 -4.50 -13.00 -24.38
C LEU A 2 -5.77 -12.63 -23.63
N ALA A 3 -5.66 -11.73 -22.66
CA ALA A 3 -6.81 -11.15 -21.95
C ALA A 3 -6.51 -9.69 -21.64
N TRP A 4 -7.53 -8.83 -21.74
CA TRP A 4 -7.42 -7.40 -21.43
C TRP A 4 -8.73 -6.84 -20.93
N ILE A 5 -8.64 -5.72 -20.25
CA ILE A 5 -9.78 -4.92 -19.81
C ILE A 5 -10.03 -3.85 -20.87
N ARG A 6 -11.29 -3.67 -21.27
CA ARG A 6 -11.72 -2.59 -22.16
C ARG A 6 -12.59 -1.61 -21.37
N TYR A 7 -12.26 -0.35 -21.48
CA TYR A 7 -13.02 0.76 -20.93
C TYR A 7 -13.73 1.50 -22.08
N ASP A 8 -15.04 1.62 -21.99
CA ASP A 8 -15.83 2.47 -22.87
C ASP A 8 -16.20 3.75 -22.12
N GLU A 9 -15.52 4.84 -22.45
CA GLU A 9 -15.65 6.14 -21.82
C GLU A 9 -16.60 7.08 -22.61
N SER A 10 -17.35 6.57 -23.59
CA SER A 10 -18.22 7.39 -24.45
C SER A 10 -19.22 8.22 -23.66
N LYS A 11 -19.70 7.71 -22.52
CA LYS A 11 -20.67 8.35 -21.62
C LYS A 11 -20.03 9.06 -20.43
N VAL A 12 -18.69 8.99 -20.26
CA VAL A 12 -18.01 9.67 -19.17
C VAL A 12 -17.90 11.16 -19.49
N PRO A 13 -18.27 12.05 -18.56
CA PRO A 13 -18.13 13.49 -18.77
C PRO A 13 -16.69 13.93 -18.97
N ILE A 14 -16.53 15.02 -19.72
CA ILE A 14 -15.23 15.69 -19.85
C ILE A 14 -15.04 16.58 -18.62
N TYR A 15 -13.87 16.46 -18.01
CA TYR A 15 -13.36 17.34 -16.97
C TYR A 15 -12.23 18.20 -17.54
N SER A 16 -12.24 19.50 -17.22
CA SER A 16 -11.23 20.44 -17.71
C SER A 16 -10.39 20.98 -16.57
N ILE A 17 -9.06 20.85 -16.67
CA ILE A 17 -8.13 21.52 -15.79
C ILE A 17 -7.53 22.70 -16.54
N GLN A 18 -7.52 23.88 -15.91
CA GLN A 18 -6.81 25.02 -16.46
C GLN A 18 -5.31 24.80 -16.31
N GLU A 19 -4.57 25.02 -17.42
CA GLU A 19 -3.12 24.98 -17.45
C GLU A 19 -2.60 26.41 -17.66
N PHE A 20 -1.69 26.83 -16.80
CA PHE A 20 -1.05 28.13 -16.89
C PHE A 20 0.38 27.97 -17.39
N LYS A 21 0.88 29.01 -18.08
CA LYS A 21 2.28 29.08 -18.50
C LYS A 21 3.18 28.93 -17.28
N GLY A 22 4.06 27.94 -17.29
CA GLY A 22 5.10 27.73 -16.30
C GLY A 22 6.47 28.19 -16.81
N ALA A 23 7.52 27.93 -16.04
CA ALA A 23 8.90 28.19 -16.44
C ALA A 23 9.32 27.40 -17.71
N TYR A 24 8.64 26.29 -17.98
CA TYR A 24 8.89 25.43 -19.14
C TYR A 24 7.56 25.04 -19.81
N PRO A 25 6.90 25.99 -20.52
CA PRO A 25 5.62 25.69 -21.17
C PRO A 25 5.86 24.69 -22.30
N THR A 26 5.12 23.60 -22.30
CA THR A 26 5.20 22.55 -23.32
C THR A 26 4.29 22.83 -24.52
N ARG A 27 3.39 23.83 -24.42
CA ARG A 27 2.41 24.20 -25.44
C ARG A 27 2.40 25.71 -25.64
N GLN A 28 2.53 26.14 -26.89
CA GLN A 28 2.54 27.56 -27.25
C GLN A 28 1.19 28.25 -27.04
N GLU A 29 0.09 27.53 -27.17
CA GLU A 29 -1.26 28.08 -26.99
C GLU A 29 -1.53 28.66 -25.60
N TYR A 30 -0.63 28.42 -24.63
CA TYR A 30 -0.79 28.89 -23.25
C TYR A 30 0.06 30.14 -22.94
N ASP A 31 0.61 30.77 -23.95
CA ASP A 31 1.52 31.92 -23.74
C ASP A 31 0.81 33.18 -23.22
N GLU A 32 -0.41 33.46 -23.66
CA GLU A 32 -1.19 34.64 -23.23
C GLU A 32 -2.38 34.30 -22.33
N TYR A 33 -3.04 33.18 -22.60
CA TYR A 33 -4.22 32.72 -21.87
C TYR A 33 -4.01 31.33 -21.30
N PRO A 34 -4.70 31.01 -20.16
CA PRO A 34 -4.65 29.66 -19.66
C PRO A 34 -5.24 28.69 -20.68
N GLY A 35 -4.55 27.59 -20.90
CA GLY A 35 -5.06 26.47 -21.68
C GLY A 35 -6.02 25.60 -20.88
N ALA A 36 -6.65 24.63 -21.53
CA ALA A 36 -7.50 23.64 -20.90
C ALA A 36 -7.01 22.24 -21.25
N TYR A 37 -6.63 21.47 -20.23
CA TYR A 37 -6.43 20.03 -20.37
C TYR A 37 -7.75 19.30 -20.16
N ASN A 38 -8.31 18.79 -21.25
CA ASN A 38 -9.60 18.12 -21.27
C ASN A 38 -9.40 16.61 -21.28
N TYR A 39 -10.01 15.91 -20.33
CA TYR A 39 -9.97 14.45 -20.26
C TYR A 39 -11.26 13.87 -19.67
N LYS A 40 -11.48 12.57 -19.90
CA LYS A 40 -12.62 11.87 -19.33
C LYS A 40 -12.37 11.60 -17.86
N TYR A 41 -13.25 12.13 -16.99
CA TYR A 41 -13.14 11.94 -15.55
C TYR A 41 -14.51 11.95 -14.87
N PRO A 42 -14.94 10.80 -14.31
CA PRO A 42 -16.22 10.73 -13.62
C PRO A 42 -16.06 11.33 -12.21
N VAL A 43 -16.50 12.57 -12.04
CA VAL A 43 -16.62 13.15 -10.69
C VAL A 43 -17.67 12.39 -9.87
N ALA A 44 -17.73 12.63 -8.55
CA ALA A 44 -18.68 11.99 -7.67
C ALA A 44 -20.13 12.12 -8.22
N GLY A 45 -20.85 10.99 -8.30
CA GLY A 45 -22.19 10.91 -8.86
C GLY A 45 -22.28 10.86 -10.38
N ALA A 46 -21.21 11.12 -11.13
CA ALA A 46 -21.20 11.00 -12.59
C ALA A 46 -21.11 9.54 -13.05
N LYS A 47 -21.50 9.30 -14.33
CA LYS A 47 -21.39 7.98 -14.96
C LYS A 47 -19.92 7.55 -15.07
N ASN A 48 -19.65 6.32 -14.62
CA ASN A 48 -18.36 5.67 -14.77
C ASN A 48 -18.20 5.06 -16.19
N SER A 49 -16.99 4.62 -16.54
CA SER A 49 -16.74 3.86 -17.77
C SER A 49 -17.53 2.55 -17.76
N ASP A 50 -18.06 2.14 -18.92
CA ASP A 50 -18.59 0.79 -19.09
C ASP A 50 -17.41 -0.18 -19.31
N VAL A 51 -17.18 -1.09 -18.34
CA VAL A 51 -16.00 -1.97 -18.31
C VAL A 51 -16.36 -3.37 -18.78
N SER A 52 -15.50 -3.98 -19.58
CA SER A 52 -15.62 -5.37 -20.02
C SER A 52 -14.27 -6.06 -20.07
N VAL A 53 -14.25 -7.38 -19.89
CA VAL A 53 -13.05 -8.19 -20.03
C VAL A 53 -13.15 -9.04 -21.30
N LEU A 54 -12.13 -8.93 -22.14
CA LEU A 54 -12.05 -9.66 -23.40
C LEU A 54 -10.91 -10.66 -23.35
N THR A 55 -11.10 -11.74 -24.11
CA THR A 55 -10.09 -12.79 -24.33
C THR A 55 -9.89 -13.01 -25.82
N PHE A 56 -8.66 -13.31 -26.24
CA PHE A 56 -8.31 -13.63 -27.61
C PHE A 56 -7.63 -14.99 -27.67
N ASP A 57 -8.25 -15.92 -28.39
CA ASP A 57 -7.66 -17.21 -28.69
C ASP A 57 -6.71 -17.07 -29.88
N ILE A 58 -5.40 -17.08 -29.61
CA ILE A 58 -4.35 -16.89 -30.63
C ILE A 58 -4.42 -17.96 -31.70
N LYS A 59 -4.72 -19.22 -31.31
CA LYS A 59 -4.77 -20.35 -32.25
C LYS A 59 -5.95 -20.22 -33.23
N ASN A 60 -7.13 -19.91 -32.70
CA ASN A 60 -8.36 -19.83 -33.49
C ASN A 60 -8.65 -18.41 -33.99
N ARG A 61 -7.88 -17.42 -33.62
CA ARG A 61 -8.04 -15.98 -33.95
C ARG A 61 -9.43 -15.44 -33.64
N VAL A 62 -9.98 -15.82 -32.48
CA VAL A 62 -11.32 -15.42 -32.05
C VAL A 62 -11.24 -14.59 -30.77
N THR A 63 -11.84 -13.39 -30.82
CA THR A 63 -12.06 -12.54 -29.63
C THR A 63 -13.43 -12.88 -29.01
N ARG A 64 -13.47 -12.93 -27.68
CA ARG A 64 -14.69 -13.15 -26.90
C ARG A 64 -14.78 -12.14 -25.76
N THR A 65 -15.97 -11.75 -25.41
CA THR A 65 -16.23 -10.98 -24.18
C THR A 65 -16.70 -11.94 -23.09
N LEU A 66 -16.11 -11.85 -21.90
CA LEU A 66 -16.53 -12.66 -20.76
C LEU A 66 -17.94 -12.24 -20.30
N LYS A 67 -18.74 -13.23 -19.89
CA LYS A 67 -20.07 -13.02 -19.30
C LYS A 67 -19.92 -12.67 -17.82
N LEU A 68 -19.21 -11.59 -17.54
CA LEU A 68 -18.90 -11.16 -16.19
C LEU A 68 -20.13 -10.50 -15.55
N PRO A 69 -20.62 -10.96 -14.39
CA PRO A 69 -21.72 -10.32 -13.67
C PRO A 69 -21.21 -9.07 -12.93
N LEU A 70 -20.93 -8.02 -13.69
CA LEU A 70 -20.44 -6.73 -13.21
C LEU A 70 -21.61 -5.74 -13.14
N ASP A 71 -21.69 -4.98 -12.04
CA ASP A 71 -22.63 -3.86 -11.91
C ASP A 71 -22.33 -2.79 -12.97
N SER A 72 -23.36 -2.05 -13.42
CA SER A 72 -23.24 -1.09 -14.53
C SER A 72 -22.20 0.01 -14.32
N ASP A 73 -21.87 0.32 -13.09
CA ASP A 73 -20.85 1.29 -12.67
C ASP A 73 -19.70 0.66 -11.86
N GLY A 74 -19.56 -0.67 -11.95
CA GLY A 74 -18.53 -1.41 -11.24
C GLY A 74 -17.15 -1.28 -11.91
N TYR A 75 -16.16 -1.83 -11.22
CA TYR A 75 -14.76 -1.78 -11.62
C TYR A 75 -14.19 -3.18 -11.83
N VAL A 76 -13.19 -3.29 -12.69
CA VAL A 76 -12.33 -4.47 -12.83
C VAL A 76 -10.89 -4.04 -12.56
N PRO A 77 -10.45 -4.01 -11.30
CA PRO A 77 -9.11 -3.54 -10.97
C PRO A 77 -8.00 -4.50 -11.41
N ARG A 78 -8.26 -5.82 -11.47
CA ARG A 78 -7.22 -6.82 -11.79
C ARG A 78 -7.78 -8.01 -12.58
N ILE A 79 -6.95 -8.54 -13.47
CA ILE A 79 -7.11 -9.86 -14.09
C ILE A 79 -5.80 -10.63 -13.96
N HIS A 80 -5.86 -11.93 -13.71
CA HIS A 80 -4.69 -12.79 -13.57
C HIS A 80 -4.90 -14.13 -14.27
N PHE A 81 -3.94 -14.57 -15.07
CA PHE A 81 -3.88 -15.96 -15.50
C PHE A 81 -3.49 -16.84 -14.32
N THR A 82 -4.17 -17.97 -14.19
CA THR A 82 -3.81 -19.01 -13.22
C THR A 82 -2.97 -20.10 -13.92
N SER A 83 -2.47 -21.07 -13.17
CA SER A 83 -1.82 -22.26 -13.73
C SER A 83 -2.78 -23.15 -14.54
N ASP A 84 -4.09 -23.05 -14.27
CA ASP A 84 -5.15 -23.73 -15.02
C ASP A 84 -5.55 -22.88 -16.23
N PRO A 85 -5.27 -23.32 -17.48
CA PRO A 85 -5.57 -22.53 -18.69
C PRO A 85 -7.08 -22.33 -18.93
N THR A 86 -7.94 -23.01 -18.17
CA THR A 86 -9.39 -22.83 -18.18
C THR A 86 -9.88 -21.80 -17.16
N LYS A 87 -8.98 -21.21 -16.36
CA LYS A 87 -9.31 -20.27 -15.30
C LYS A 87 -8.50 -19.00 -15.43
N LEU A 88 -9.18 -17.92 -15.81
CA LEU A 88 -8.70 -16.54 -15.71
C LEU A 88 -9.36 -15.94 -14.46
N ALA A 89 -8.58 -15.51 -13.50
CA ALA A 89 -9.12 -14.80 -12.35
C ALA A 89 -9.43 -13.35 -12.73
N VAL A 90 -10.64 -12.92 -12.42
CA VAL A 90 -11.13 -11.55 -12.65
C VAL A 90 -11.60 -11.00 -11.31
N VAL A 91 -11.01 -9.90 -10.88
CA VAL A 91 -11.41 -9.19 -9.67
C VAL A 91 -12.34 -8.05 -10.06
N THR A 92 -13.48 -7.94 -9.38
CA THR A 92 -14.43 -6.85 -9.55
C THR A 92 -14.68 -6.12 -8.24
N LEU A 93 -15.05 -4.84 -8.34
CA LEU A 93 -15.58 -4.04 -7.25
C LEU A 93 -16.91 -3.43 -7.70
N ASN A 94 -17.86 -3.31 -6.79
CA ASN A 94 -19.03 -2.48 -7.02
C ASN A 94 -18.68 -0.98 -6.94
N ARG A 95 -19.61 -0.09 -7.30
CA ARG A 95 -19.36 1.36 -7.31
C ARG A 95 -18.94 1.92 -5.95
N HIS A 96 -19.54 1.44 -4.86
CA HIS A 96 -19.21 1.86 -3.49
C HIS A 96 -17.91 1.27 -2.97
N GLN A 97 -17.34 0.28 -3.69
CA GLN A 97 -16.12 -0.43 -3.34
C GLN A 97 -16.18 -1.12 -1.96
N ASP A 98 -17.39 -1.42 -1.49
CA ASP A 98 -17.65 -2.19 -0.27
C ASP A 98 -17.83 -3.68 -0.52
N ARG A 99 -17.88 -4.10 -1.81
CA ARG A 99 -17.92 -5.49 -2.25
C ARG A 99 -16.87 -5.77 -3.31
N MET A 100 -16.01 -6.74 -3.02
CA MET A 100 -15.03 -7.31 -3.95
C MET A 100 -15.41 -8.76 -4.27
N ASP A 101 -15.50 -9.07 -5.56
CA ASP A 101 -15.70 -10.43 -6.04
C ASP A 101 -14.48 -10.91 -6.83
N ILE A 102 -14.07 -12.15 -6.62
CA ILE A 102 -13.07 -12.83 -7.43
C ILE A 102 -13.78 -13.92 -8.22
N TYR A 103 -13.83 -13.77 -9.53
CA TYR A 103 -14.40 -14.75 -10.45
C TYR A 103 -13.31 -15.58 -11.09
N MET A 104 -13.54 -16.90 -11.22
CA MET A 104 -12.78 -17.78 -12.11
C MET A 104 -13.54 -17.88 -13.42
N ALA A 105 -13.05 -17.19 -14.44
CA ALA A 105 -13.65 -17.13 -15.76
C ALA A 105 -12.98 -18.13 -16.71
N ASN A 106 -13.77 -18.86 -17.51
CA ASN A 106 -13.21 -19.67 -18.58
C ASN A 106 -13.01 -18.79 -19.83
N PRO A 107 -11.76 -18.57 -20.28
CA PRO A 107 -11.48 -17.64 -21.37
C PRO A 107 -11.99 -18.12 -22.74
N ARG A 108 -12.46 -19.39 -22.87
CA ARG A 108 -13.01 -19.93 -24.11
C ARG A 108 -14.54 -20.01 -24.10
N SER A 109 -15.14 -20.54 -23.03
CA SER A 109 -16.61 -20.58 -22.90
C SER A 109 -17.22 -19.25 -22.49
N THR A 110 -16.40 -18.34 -21.96
CA THR A 110 -16.77 -17.02 -21.42
C THR A 110 -17.54 -17.07 -20.09
N GLU A 111 -17.85 -18.22 -19.58
CA GLU A 111 -18.57 -18.39 -18.32
C GLU A 111 -17.69 -17.97 -17.13
N CYS A 112 -18.28 -17.24 -16.19
CA CYS A 112 -17.64 -16.73 -14.98
C CYS A 112 -18.29 -17.37 -13.75
N LYS A 113 -17.48 -18.00 -12.90
CA LYS A 113 -17.93 -18.59 -11.63
C LYS A 113 -17.38 -17.78 -10.46
N LEU A 114 -18.23 -17.33 -9.56
CA LEU A 114 -17.80 -16.67 -8.33
C LEU A 114 -17.00 -17.66 -7.47
N ALA A 115 -15.78 -17.27 -7.12
CA ALA A 115 -14.91 -18.02 -6.22
C ALA A 115 -14.90 -17.43 -4.81
N VAL A 116 -14.68 -16.12 -4.68
CA VAL A 116 -14.67 -15.44 -3.39
C VAL A 116 -15.47 -14.15 -3.48
N ARG A 117 -16.26 -13.89 -2.46
CA ARG A 117 -16.88 -12.58 -2.19
C ARG A 117 -16.35 -12.05 -0.88
N GLU A 118 -15.95 -10.80 -0.88
CA GLU A 118 -15.61 -10.02 0.29
C GLU A 118 -16.53 -8.79 0.34
N GLU A 119 -17.31 -8.69 1.40
CA GLU A 119 -18.27 -7.62 1.60
C GLU A 119 -18.03 -7.00 2.98
N VAL A 120 -17.92 -5.67 3.03
CA VAL A 120 -17.54 -4.92 4.21
C VAL A 120 -18.44 -3.70 4.39
N ASN A 121 -18.53 -3.19 5.62
CA ASN A 121 -19.44 -2.07 5.95
C ASN A 121 -18.98 -0.71 5.40
N LYS A 122 -17.72 -0.57 4.98
CA LYS A 122 -17.13 0.72 4.56
C LYS A 122 -16.54 0.59 3.16
N TYR A 123 -15.32 0.14 3.05
CA TYR A 123 -14.66 -0.10 1.75
C TYR A 123 -13.62 -1.22 1.85
N VAL A 124 -13.43 -1.93 0.75
CA VAL A 124 -12.36 -2.92 0.59
C VAL A 124 -11.06 -2.17 0.31
N PRO A 125 -9.98 -2.38 1.10
CA PRO A 125 -8.72 -1.69 0.88
C PRO A 125 -8.04 -2.18 -0.41
N GLU A 126 -7.28 -1.29 -1.07
CA GLU A 126 -6.54 -1.63 -2.29
C GLU A 126 -5.59 -2.82 -2.08
N SER A 127 -5.03 -2.97 -0.88
CA SER A 127 -4.19 -4.11 -0.53
C SER A 127 -4.86 -5.47 -0.75
N ALA A 128 -6.20 -5.55 -0.71
CA ALA A 128 -6.92 -6.82 -0.93
C ALA A 128 -6.70 -7.34 -2.36
N TYR A 129 -6.93 -6.52 -3.38
CA TYR A 129 -6.73 -6.93 -4.77
C TYR A 129 -5.31 -6.68 -5.27
N GLY A 130 -4.56 -5.76 -4.65
CA GLY A 130 -3.16 -5.49 -4.97
C GLY A 130 -2.21 -6.60 -4.52
N SER A 131 -2.52 -7.29 -3.42
CA SER A 131 -1.69 -8.39 -2.89
C SER A 131 -2.00 -9.76 -3.50
N LEU A 132 -3.03 -9.89 -4.34
CA LEU A 132 -3.48 -11.16 -4.92
C LEU A 132 -2.39 -11.85 -5.73
N LYS A 133 -2.02 -13.07 -5.33
CA LYS A 133 -1.01 -13.89 -6.02
C LYS A 133 -1.46 -15.35 -6.13
N PHE A 134 -1.13 -15.98 -7.26
CA PHE A 134 -1.53 -17.35 -7.60
C PHE A 134 -0.35 -18.32 -7.54
N TYR A 135 -0.59 -19.54 -7.03
CA TYR A 135 0.41 -20.59 -6.82
C TYR A 135 -0.22 -21.96 -7.10
N GLY A 136 0.03 -22.50 -8.30
CA GLY A 136 -0.58 -23.77 -8.69
C GLY A 136 -2.11 -23.68 -8.64
N ASP A 137 -2.73 -24.55 -7.88
CA ASP A 137 -4.18 -24.61 -7.66
C ASP A 137 -4.70 -23.76 -6.48
N HIS A 138 -3.87 -22.82 -6.02
CA HIS A 138 -4.17 -21.93 -4.90
C HIS A 138 -3.90 -20.45 -5.22
N PHE A 139 -4.42 -19.58 -4.35
CA PHE A 139 -4.11 -18.16 -4.33
C PHE A 139 -4.18 -17.58 -2.91
N ALA A 140 -3.54 -16.45 -2.73
CA ALA A 140 -3.57 -15.72 -1.47
C ALA A 140 -3.74 -14.22 -1.70
N PHE A 141 -4.34 -13.56 -0.73
CA PHE A 141 -4.43 -12.10 -0.68
C PHE A 141 -4.58 -11.62 0.77
N ILE A 142 -4.31 -10.33 0.99
CA ILE A 142 -4.47 -9.65 2.26
C ILE A 142 -5.91 -9.16 2.37
N SER A 143 -6.54 -9.41 3.52
CA SER A 143 -7.88 -8.91 3.85
C SER A 143 -7.92 -8.41 5.29
N ASP A 144 -8.69 -7.38 5.56
CA ASP A 144 -8.90 -6.81 6.88
C ASP A 144 -10.22 -7.28 7.56
N ARG A 145 -10.85 -8.33 7.02
CA ARG A 145 -12.13 -8.89 7.50
C ARG A 145 -12.15 -9.30 8.97
N SER A 146 -10.99 -9.57 9.56
CA SER A 146 -10.84 -9.93 10.97
C SER A 146 -10.47 -8.73 11.87
N GLY A 147 -10.60 -7.50 11.38
CA GLY A 147 -10.29 -6.27 12.10
C GLY A 147 -8.87 -5.74 11.83
N TYR A 148 -7.96 -6.58 11.35
CA TYR A 148 -6.60 -6.24 10.93
C TYR A 148 -6.29 -6.87 9.58
N LYS A 149 -5.36 -6.28 8.83
CA LYS A 149 -4.89 -6.81 7.55
C LYS A 149 -4.12 -8.10 7.75
N HIS A 150 -4.69 -9.23 7.32
CA HIS A 150 -4.08 -10.56 7.43
C HIS A 150 -4.09 -11.30 6.11
N LEU A 151 -3.20 -12.28 5.97
CA LEU A 151 -3.05 -13.10 4.77
C LEU A 151 -3.98 -14.32 4.84
N TYR A 152 -4.75 -14.54 3.76
CA TYR A 152 -5.69 -15.64 3.61
C TYR A 152 -5.33 -16.50 2.39
N TRP A 153 -5.41 -17.82 2.53
CA TRP A 153 -5.05 -18.81 1.54
C TRP A 153 -6.27 -19.60 1.08
N TYR A 154 -6.49 -19.63 -0.22
CA TYR A 154 -7.63 -20.25 -0.88
C TYR A 154 -7.20 -21.22 -1.96
N ASN A 155 -8.02 -22.24 -2.25
CA ASN A 155 -7.90 -22.98 -3.50
C ASN A 155 -8.63 -22.26 -4.65
N LEU A 156 -8.36 -22.66 -5.91
CA LEU A 156 -8.95 -22.04 -7.11
C LEU A 156 -10.48 -22.21 -7.22
N ASN A 157 -11.11 -23.00 -6.36
CA ASN A 157 -12.58 -23.10 -6.28
C ASN A 157 -13.18 -22.13 -5.28
N GLY A 158 -12.36 -21.31 -4.61
CA GLY A 158 -12.77 -20.29 -3.66
C GLY A 158 -12.97 -20.79 -2.24
N LYS A 159 -12.57 -22.04 -1.92
CA LYS A 159 -12.61 -22.54 -0.55
C LYS A 159 -11.45 -21.93 0.24
N LEU A 160 -11.77 -21.22 1.33
CA LEU A 160 -10.78 -20.80 2.32
C LEU A 160 -10.18 -22.03 3.00
N GLU A 161 -8.88 -22.20 2.92
CA GLU A 161 -8.17 -23.30 3.55
C GLU A 161 -7.44 -22.86 4.80
N ARG A 162 -6.98 -21.60 4.84
CA ARG A 162 -6.21 -21.11 5.98
C ARG A 162 -6.21 -19.59 6.09
N GLN A 163 -6.37 -19.06 7.30
CA GLN A 163 -5.88 -17.76 7.68
C GLN A 163 -4.42 -17.92 8.12
N VAL A 164 -3.48 -17.36 7.33
CA VAL A 164 -2.05 -17.59 7.49
C VAL A 164 -1.46 -16.79 8.65
N THR A 165 -1.90 -15.53 8.80
CA THR A 165 -1.45 -14.64 9.88
C THR A 165 -2.62 -14.24 10.77
N LYS A 166 -2.35 -13.99 12.06
CA LYS A 166 -3.35 -13.62 13.08
C LYS A 166 -2.74 -12.69 14.12
N GLY A 167 -3.53 -11.82 14.70
CA GLY A 167 -3.11 -10.93 15.79
C GLY A 167 -3.69 -9.53 15.66
N ASN A 168 -3.32 -8.65 16.57
CA ASN A 168 -3.75 -7.24 16.59
C ASN A 168 -2.68 -6.37 15.88
N TYR A 169 -2.38 -6.67 14.64
CA TYR A 169 -1.42 -5.96 13.81
C TYR A 169 -1.74 -6.14 12.33
N ASP A 170 -1.30 -5.20 11.52
CA ASP A 170 -1.48 -5.26 10.07
C ASP A 170 -0.28 -5.93 9.39
N VAL A 171 -0.57 -6.84 8.45
CA VAL A 171 0.38 -7.27 7.43
C VAL A 171 0.44 -6.17 6.38
N SER A 172 1.64 -5.59 6.18
CA SER A 172 1.86 -4.52 5.20
C SER A 172 2.06 -5.04 3.79
N ASP A 173 2.79 -6.17 3.65
CA ASP A 173 3.17 -6.73 2.35
C ASP A 173 3.11 -8.25 2.35
N PHE A 174 2.64 -8.82 1.25
CA PHE A 174 2.78 -10.23 0.95
C PHE A 174 3.81 -10.43 -0.14
N TYR A 175 4.98 -10.92 0.20
CA TYR A 175 6.08 -11.13 -0.74
C TYR A 175 5.88 -12.37 -1.61
N GLY A 176 5.39 -13.48 -1.04
CA GLY A 176 5.14 -14.69 -1.79
C GLY A 176 5.05 -15.95 -0.94
N TYR A 177 4.80 -17.06 -1.64
CA TYR A 177 4.74 -18.40 -1.08
C TYR A 177 5.75 -19.30 -1.77
N ASP A 178 6.56 -20.00 -0.98
CA ASP A 178 7.46 -21.02 -1.49
C ASP A 178 6.75 -22.38 -1.51
N VAL A 179 6.38 -22.83 -2.69
CA VAL A 179 5.67 -24.09 -2.91
C VAL A 179 6.47 -25.31 -2.40
N LYS A 180 7.81 -25.24 -2.42
CA LYS A 180 8.67 -26.36 -1.99
C LYS A 180 8.68 -26.53 -0.48
N THR A 181 8.79 -25.42 0.25
CA THR A 181 8.86 -25.44 1.72
C THR A 181 7.53 -25.18 2.41
N GLY A 182 6.55 -24.62 1.68
CA GLY A 182 5.25 -24.24 2.21
C GLY A 182 5.30 -23.02 3.13
N ARG A 183 6.25 -22.11 2.90
CA ARG A 183 6.44 -20.90 3.66
C ARG A 183 5.77 -19.70 3.00
N PHE A 184 5.08 -18.89 3.78
CA PHE A 184 4.49 -17.62 3.37
C PHE A 184 5.38 -16.48 3.88
N PHE A 185 5.92 -15.66 2.98
CA PHE A 185 6.79 -14.53 3.31
C PHE A 185 6.02 -13.22 3.25
N TYR A 186 6.14 -12.41 4.28
CA TYR A 186 5.40 -11.16 4.43
C TYR A 186 6.14 -10.15 5.31
N ALA A 187 5.69 -8.89 5.29
CA ALA A 187 6.05 -7.89 6.29
C ALA A 187 4.83 -7.52 7.13
N SER A 188 5.07 -7.11 8.38
CA SER A 188 3.99 -6.67 9.26
C SER A 188 4.44 -5.65 10.29
N HIS A 189 3.45 -4.93 10.85
CA HIS A 189 3.58 -3.97 11.95
C HIS A 189 3.43 -4.60 13.34
N GLU A 190 3.72 -5.90 13.49
CA GLU A 190 3.46 -6.64 14.73
C GLU A 190 4.16 -6.06 15.96
N GLU A 191 5.38 -5.55 15.79
CA GLU A 191 6.16 -5.03 16.93
C GLU A 191 5.79 -3.59 17.30
N SER A 192 5.34 -2.83 16.33
CA SER A 192 4.93 -1.43 16.50
C SER A 192 4.25 -0.94 15.23
N PRO A 193 3.21 -0.10 15.34
CA PRO A 193 2.64 0.56 14.16
C PRO A 193 3.66 1.44 13.42
N LEU A 194 4.72 1.91 14.08
CA LEU A 194 5.77 2.75 13.47
C LEU A 194 6.84 1.95 12.71
N ARG A 195 6.85 0.63 12.80
CA ARG A 195 7.93 -0.23 12.33
C ARG A 195 7.40 -1.37 11.49
N THR A 196 8.22 -1.87 10.59
CA THR A 196 7.95 -3.11 9.85
C THR A 196 9.09 -4.09 10.02
N ALA A 197 8.74 -5.37 10.13
CA ALA A 197 9.70 -6.46 10.10
C ALA A 197 9.28 -7.53 9.10
N VAL A 198 10.25 -8.27 8.58
CA VAL A 198 10.06 -9.34 7.59
C VAL A 198 9.96 -10.68 8.31
N TYR A 199 8.97 -11.46 7.93
CA TYR A 199 8.65 -12.77 8.52
C TYR A 199 8.37 -13.83 7.47
N TYR A 200 8.38 -15.08 7.90
CA TYR A 200 7.63 -16.14 7.25
C TYR A 200 6.79 -16.94 8.25
N THR A 201 5.68 -17.50 7.77
CA THR A 201 4.91 -18.52 8.49
C THR A 201 5.12 -19.85 7.77
N ASP A 202 5.46 -20.90 8.50
CA ASP A 202 5.69 -22.24 7.96
C ASP A 202 4.38 -23.07 7.83
N LYS A 203 4.51 -24.31 7.34
CA LYS A 203 3.37 -25.23 7.17
C LYS A 203 2.61 -25.49 8.45
N SER A 204 3.29 -25.51 9.59
CA SER A 204 2.68 -25.76 10.91
C SER A 204 1.95 -24.53 11.47
N GLY A 205 2.15 -23.35 10.88
CA GLY A 205 1.64 -22.08 11.35
C GLY A 205 2.58 -21.34 12.28
N LYS A 206 3.79 -21.87 12.48
CA LYS A 206 4.81 -21.19 13.29
C LYS A 206 5.40 -20.04 12.52
N LYS A 207 5.44 -18.87 13.15
CA LYS A 207 6.03 -17.65 12.65
C LYS A 207 7.51 -17.57 12.96
N HIS A 208 8.28 -17.03 12.00
CA HIS A 208 9.71 -16.83 12.09
C HIS A 208 10.06 -15.43 11.60
N LYS A 209 10.78 -14.65 12.42
CA LYS A 209 11.29 -13.33 12.05
C LYS A 209 12.58 -13.45 11.25
N LEU A 210 12.68 -12.75 10.13
CA LEU A 210 13.83 -12.76 9.22
C LEU A 210 14.68 -11.49 9.30
N SER A 211 14.07 -10.33 9.57
CA SER A 211 14.80 -9.07 9.81
C SER A 211 15.11 -8.91 11.30
N THR A 212 16.31 -8.50 11.64
CA THR A 212 16.78 -8.34 13.03
C THR A 212 16.84 -6.88 13.47
N GLU A 213 16.88 -5.97 12.51
CA GLU A 213 17.04 -4.54 12.74
C GLU A 213 15.72 -3.90 13.20
N VAL A 214 15.84 -3.01 14.19
CA VAL A 214 14.71 -2.25 14.73
C VAL A 214 14.51 -0.96 13.93
N GLY A 215 13.37 -0.86 13.26
CA GLY A 215 13.01 0.23 12.35
C GLY A 215 12.10 -0.25 11.23
N THR A 216 12.20 0.34 10.06
CA THR A 216 11.42 -0.04 8.88
C THR A 216 12.24 -0.99 8.01
N ASN A 217 11.71 -2.18 7.78
CA ASN A 217 12.28 -3.20 6.92
C ASN A 217 11.34 -3.50 5.76
N ALA A 218 11.89 -3.58 4.55
CA ALA A 218 11.20 -4.02 3.34
C ALA A 218 12.05 -5.06 2.61
N ALA A 219 11.40 -6.00 1.91
CA ALA A 219 12.13 -7.08 1.25
C ALA A 219 11.74 -7.24 -0.21
N THR A 220 12.71 -7.67 -1.02
CA THR A 220 12.48 -8.16 -2.38
C THR A 220 13.06 -9.58 -2.48
N PHE A 221 12.18 -10.55 -2.70
CA PHE A 221 12.54 -11.95 -2.77
C PHE A 221 12.97 -12.37 -4.18
N SER A 222 13.93 -13.27 -4.25
CA SER A 222 14.25 -13.98 -5.50
C SER A 222 13.06 -14.84 -5.95
N THR A 223 12.95 -15.13 -7.25
CA THR A 223 11.92 -16.02 -7.80
C THR A 223 11.92 -17.43 -7.19
N SER A 224 13.10 -17.88 -6.71
CA SER A 224 13.25 -19.16 -6.03
C SER A 224 12.87 -19.12 -4.55
N MET A 225 12.55 -17.95 -3.99
CA MET A 225 12.25 -17.72 -2.57
C MET A 225 13.39 -18.17 -1.61
N LYS A 226 14.61 -18.35 -2.12
CA LYS A 226 15.78 -18.77 -1.32
C LYS A 226 16.55 -17.60 -0.71
N TYR A 227 16.50 -16.45 -1.36
CA TYR A 227 17.22 -15.25 -0.98
C TYR A 227 16.29 -14.05 -1.04
N PHE A 228 16.62 -13.03 -0.24
CA PHE A 228 15.94 -11.74 -0.35
C PHE A 228 16.93 -10.60 -0.09
N MET A 229 16.68 -9.47 -0.74
CA MET A 229 17.29 -8.20 -0.37
C MET A 229 16.42 -7.56 0.71
N ASN A 230 17.01 -7.25 1.85
CA ASN A 230 16.36 -6.48 2.91
C ASN A 230 16.85 -5.03 2.84
N ILE A 231 15.93 -4.09 2.73
CA ILE A 231 16.20 -2.66 2.85
C ILE A 231 15.73 -2.24 4.23
N TYR A 232 16.67 -1.85 5.07
CA TYR A 232 16.42 -1.40 6.44
C TYR A 232 16.76 0.06 6.61
N SER A 233 15.93 0.81 7.31
CA SER A 233 16.25 2.15 7.80
C SER A 233 15.57 2.43 9.14
N SER A 234 16.05 3.46 9.84
CA SER A 234 15.39 4.03 11.02
C SER A 234 15.46 5.56 10.98
N ALA A 235 14.90 6.23 11.95
CA ALA A 235 15.01 7.70 12.07
C ALA A 235 16.45 8.21 12.10
N THR A 236 17.40 7.37 12.55
CA THR A 236 18.82 7.71 12.70
C THR A 236 19.76 6.90 11.79
N GLN A 237 19.20 5.98 11.00
CA GLN A 237 19.97 5.10 10.12
C GLN A 237 19.53 5.26 8.67
N PRO A 238 20.37 5.80 7.77
CA PRO A 238 20.14 5.76 6.33
C PRO A 238 19.89 4.34 5.82
N PRO A 239 19.22 4.16 4.67
CA PRO A 239 18.89 2.84 4.15
C PRO A 239 20.13 1.95 4.01
N VAL A 240 20.09 0.75 4.58
CA VAL A 240 21.09 -0.31 4.40
C VAL A 240 20.45 -1.45 3.63
N THR A 241 21.07 -1.88 2.54
CA THR A 241 20.61 -3.00 1.72
C THR A 241 21.50 -4.21 1.94
N THR A 242 20.91 -5.31 2.39
CA THR A 242 21.61 -6.58 2.61
C THR A 242 20.99 -7.71 1.82
N LEU A 243 21.83 -8.57 1.24
CA LEU A 243 21.39 -9.87 0.70
C LEU A 243 21.31 -10.86 1.86
N ARG A 244 20.21 -11.57 1.98
CA ARG A 244 19.94 -12.51 3.08
C ARG A 244 19.45 -13.86 2.60
N ASP A 245 19.75 -14.88 3.40
CA ASP A 245 19.17 -16.22 3.26
C ASP A 245 17.72 -16.22 3.78
N ALA A 246 16.78 -16.67 2.98
CA ALA A 246 15.35 -16.63 3.32
C ALA A 246 14.90 -17.73 4.29
N ALA A 247 15.75 -18.72 4.56
CA ALA A 247 15.45 -19.76 5.55
C ALA A 247 15.77 -19.32 6.98
N SER A 248 16.85 -18.56 7.15
CA SER A 248 17.41 -18.18 8.45
C SER A 248 17.38 -16.68 8.74
N GLY A 249 17.18 -15.83 7.73
CA GLY A 249 17.34 -14.38 7.85
C GLY A 249 18.79 -13.90 7.92
N LYS A 250 19.79 -14.82 7.89
CA LYS A 250 21.21 -14.48 7.99
C LYS A 250 21.64 -13.58 6.84
N ALA A 251 22.29 -12.47 7.17
CA ALA A 251 22.92 -11.60 6.17
C ALA A 251 24.10 -12.35 5.52
N LEU A 252 24.13 -12.39 4.20
CA LEU A 252 25.17 -12.99 3.37
C LEU A 252 26.15 -11.94 2.86
N SER A 253 25.63 -10.76 2.51
CA SER A 253 26.42 -9.64 2.00
C SER A 253 25.68 -8.33 2.25
N THR A 254 26.44 -7.27 2.49
CA THR A 254 25.94 -5.89 2.47
C THR A 254 26.17 -5.33 1.07
N MET A 255 25.09 -4.92 0.41
CA MET A 255 25.13 -4.38 -0.94
C MET A 255 25.29 -2.87 -0.92
N VAL A 256 24.62 -2.18 0.01
CA VAL A 256 24.72 -0.74 0.25
C VAL A 256 24.68 -0.51 1.76
N ASP A 257 25.67 0.17 2.32
CA ASP A 257 25.73 0.48 3.75
C ASP A 257 25.44 1.94 4.08
N ASN A 258 25.58 2.85 3.11
CA ASN A 258 25.41 4.30 3.29
C ASN A 258 26.18 4.87 4.50
N LYS A 259 27.34 4.29 4.80
CA LYS A 259 28.16 4.67 5.94
C LYS A 259 28.64 6.13 5.84
N GLU A 260 29.18 6.50 4.68
CA GLU A 260 29.63 7.87 4.41
C GLU A 260 28.47 8.89 4.51
N LEU A 261 27.29 8.55 3.96
CA LEU A 261 26.10 9.38 4.10
C LEU A 261 25.71 9.57 5.58
N LYS A 262 25.77 8.49 6.36
CA LYS A 262 25.49 8.54 7.80
C LYS A 262 26.48 9.44 8.53
N GLU A 263 27.76 9.26 8.30
CA GLU A 263 28.84 10.00 8.98
C GLU A 263 28.80 11.49 8.65
N ASN A 264 28.50 11.86 7.39
CA ASN A 264 28.53 13.23 6.95
C ASN A 264 27.20 13.97 7.18
N LEU A 265 26.06 13.33 7.03
CA LEU A 265 24.76 13.98 7.07
C LEU A 265 24.08 13.91 8.45
N THR A 266 24.13 12.76 9.13
CA THR A 266 23.44 12.61 10.42
C THR A 266 23.81 13.68 11.46
N PRO A 267 25.06 14.13 11.59
CA PRO A 267 25.43 15.20 12.51
C PRO A 267 24.78 16.56 12.18
N LEU A 268 24.37 16.75 10.93
CA LEU A 268 23.73 17.99 10.45
C LEU A 268 22.22 17.96 10.60
N LEU A 269 21.62 16.78 10.68
CA LEU A 269 20.17 16.61 10.82
C LEU A 269 19.72 16.77 12.27
N GLY A 270 18.51 17.27 12.45
CA GLY A 270 17.82 17.24 13.73
C GLY A 270 17.41 15.80 14.09
N GLN A 271 17.48 15.48 15.37
CA GLN A 271 17.03 14.17 15.85
C GLN A 271 15.50 14.14 15.93
N LYS A 272 14.88 13.10 15.37
CA LYS A 272 13.46 12.84 15.51
C LYS A 272 13.18 12.19 16.85
N GLU A 273 12.34 12.84 17.62
CA GLU A 273 11.81 12.33 18.87
C GLU A 273 10.38 11.84 18.64
N PHE A 274 10.12 10.55 18.82
CA PHE A 274 8.77 10.00 18.74
C PHE A 274 8.01 10.23 20.04
N PHE A 275 6.73 10.54 19.93
CA PHE A 275 5.84 10.71 21.05
C PHE A 275 4.45 10.17 20.78
N THR A 276 3.68 9.95 21.82
CA THR A 276 2.26 9.64 21.77
C THR A 276 1.52 10.62 22.66
N PHE A 277 0.27 10.93 22.30
CA PHE A 277 -0.63 11.71 23.13
C PHE A 277 -2.06 11.25 22.91
N LYS A 278 -2.94 11.62 23.83
CA LYS A 278 -4.39 11.35 23.71
C LYS A 278 -5.12 12.62 23.31
N THR A 279 -6.02 12.50 22.36
CA THR A 279 -6.96 13.56 22.01
C THR A 279 -7.95 13.81 23.16
N SER A 280 -8.74 14.88 23.07
CA SER A 280 -9.83 15.15 24.03
C SER A 280 -10.84 14.01 24.13
N GLU A 281 -10.98 13.20 23.08
CA GLU A 281 -11.85 12.02 23.02
C GLU A 281 -11.17 10.73 23.53
N GLY A 282 -9.92 10.84 24.02
CA GLY A 282 -9.15 9.71 24.54
C GLY A 282 -8.49 8.83 23.49
N VAL A 283 -8.52 9.23 22.21
CA VAL A 283 -7.85 8.48 21.12
C VAL A 283 -6.36 8.77 21.18
N GLU A 284 -5.55 7.72 21.27
CA GLU A 284 -4.10 7.82 21.24
C GLU A 284 -3.59 8.02 19.81
N LEU A 285 -2.76 9.04 19.59
CA LEU A 285 -2.13 9.35 18.32
C LEU A 285 -0.60 9.30 18.45
N ASN A 286 0.07 8.96 17.34
CA ASN A 286 1.51 8.94 17.25
C ASN A 286 2.01 10.20 16.54
N GLY A 287 3.15 10.72 16.99
CA GLY A 287 3.82 11.84 16.38
C GLY A 287 5.33 11.71 16.44
N TRP A 288 6.01 12.55 15.70
CA TRP A 288 7.43 12.85 15.85
C TRP A 288 7.66 14.36 15.82
N MET A 289 8.75 14.80 16.45
CA MET A 289 9.20 16.18 16.37
C MET A 289 10.70 16.27 16.20
N ILE A 290 11.15 17.36 15.60
CA ILE A 290 12.54 17.79 15.55
C ILE A 290 12.64 19.12 16.25
N LYS A 291 13.48 19.23 17.25
CA LYS A 291 13.72 20.44 18.04
C LYS A 291 14.99 21.17 17.58
N PRO A 292 15.13 22.49 17.80
CA PRO A 292 16.39 23.20 17.69
C PRO A 292 17.48 22.49 18.49
N ARG A 293 18.75 22.57 18.02
CA ARG A 293 19.88 21.95 18.74
C ARG A 293 20.12 22.53 20.13
N ASP A 294 19.88 23.83 20.28
CA ASP A 294 19.97 24.60 21.51
C ASP A 294 18.61 24.73 22.22
N PHE A 295 17.74 23.74 22.05
CA PHE A 295 16.41 23.72 22.65
C PHE A 295 16.45 23.89 24.16
N ASP A 296 15.74 24.89 24.64
CA ASP A 296 15.59 25.24 26.06
C ASP A 296 14.10 25.13 26.42
N ALA A 297 13.74 24.19 27.27
CA ALA A 297 12.36 23.95 27.67
C ALA A 297 11.71 25.13 28.41
N SER A 298 12.49 26.12 28.90
CA SER A 298 11.96 27.33 29.51
C SER A 298 11.50 28.39 28.50
N LYS A 299 11.87 28.23 27.22
CA LYS A 299 11.54 29.17 26.14
C LYS A 299 10.34 28.67 25.33
N LYS A 300 9.70 29.62 24.62
CA LYS A 300 8.66 29.33 23.63
C LYS A 300 9.26 29.34 22.24
N TYR A 301 8.85 28.37 21.42
CA TYR A 301 9.30 28.23 20.03
C TYR A 301 8.11 28.24 19.08
N PRO A 302 8.23 28.85 17.91
CA PRO A 302 7.24 28.66 16.85
C PRO A 302 7.26 27.20 16.39
N VAL A 303 6.09 26.69 16.05
CA VAL A 303 5.92 25.29 15.60
C VAL A 303 5.45 25.25 14.16
N ILE A 304 6.12 24.43 13.33
CA ILE A 304 5.64 24.07 12.01
C ILE A 304 5.07 22.66 12.12
N MET A 305 3.78 22.53 11.84
CA MET A 305 3.09 21.23 11.82
C MET A 305 2.99 20.73 10.39
N TYR A 306 3.50 19.51 10.12
CA TYR A 306 3.26 18.75 8.92
C TYR A 306 2.23 17.66 9.19
N GLN A 307 1.26 17.53 8.31
CA GLN A 307 0.24 16.51 8.43
C GLN A 307 -0.30 16.15 7.05
N TYR A 308 -0.41 14.85 6.76
CA TYR A 308 -1.11 14.34 5.59
C TYR A 308 -2.43 13.68 5.98
N SER A 309 -2.38 12.66 6.85
CA SER A 309 -3.52 11.98 7.48
C SER A 309 -4.61 11.46 6.51
N GLY A 310 -4.27 11.19 5.26
CA GLY A 310 -5.19 10.52 4.32
C GLY A 310 -5.47 9.08 4.78
N PRO A 311 -6.67 8.51 4.46
CA PRO A 311 -7.01 7.16 4.85
C PRO A 311 -5.95 6.13 4.42
N GLY A 312 -5.44 5.34 5.38
CA GLY A 312 -4.39 4.35 5.14
C GLY A 312 -2.98 4.91 4.93
N SER A 313 -2.79 6.25 4.90
CA SER A 313 -1.45 6.86 4.87
C SER A 313 -0.73 6.72 6.21
N GLN A 314 0.58 6.91 6.22
CA GLN A 314 1.37 6.91 7.44
C GLN A 314 2.62 7.77 7.27
N GLU A 315 2.69 8.87 8.02
CA GLU A 315 3.82 9.80 8.04
C GLU A 315 4.70 9.62 9.29
N VAL A 316 4.16 9.01 10.34
CA VAL A 316 4.88 8.73 11.58
C VAL A 316 5.43 7.31 11.56
N ARG A 317 6.67 7.17 11.06
CA ARG A 317 7.37 5.89 10.93
C ARG A 317 8.81 6.00 11.43
N ASP A 318 9.32 4.93 12.00
CA ASP A 318 10.73 4.80 12.31
C ASP A 318 11.52 4.43 11.05
N ALA A 319 11.71 5.42 10.17
CA ALA A 319 12.38 5.32 8.89
C ALA A 319 13.24 6.57 8.64
N TRP A 320 14.24 6.44 7.77
CA TRP A 320 15.16 7.53 7.41
C TRP A 320 14.47 8.66 6.66
N SER A 321 13.62 8.31 5.70
CA SER A 321 12.90 9.28 4.87
C SER A 321 11.55 9.58 5.50
N MET A 322 11.37 10.80 5.98
CA MET A 322 10.13 11.30 6.54
C MET A 322 10.01 12.79 6.30
N GLY A 323 8.78 13.28 6.12
CA GLY A 323 8.49 14.66 5.81
C GLY A 323 8.54 14.96 4.32
N PHE A 324 8.69 16.23 3.95
CA PHE A 324 8.63 16.69 2.56
C PHE A 324 9.75 16.17 1.66
N TYR A 325 10.93 15.88 2.25
CA TYR A 325 12.11 15.47 1.49
C TYR A 325 12.81 14.27 2.12
N PRO A 326 13.50 13.46 1.31
CA PRO A 326 14.30 12.36 1.84
C PRO A 326 15.29 12.82 2.91
N GLY A 327 15.34 12.09 4.03
CA GLY A 327 16.26 12.36 5.13
C GLY A 327 15.87 13.49 6.08
N GLY A 328 14.71 14.14 5.89
CA GLY A 328 14.25 15.21 6.79
C GLY A 328 15.13 16.47 6.77
N GLN A 329 15.68 16.81 5.60
CA GLN A 329 16.60 17.94 5.45
C GLN A 329 15.89 19.29 5.67
N PHE A 330 14.70 19.46 5.10
CA PHE A 330 13.91 20.67 5.27
C PHE A 330 13.51 20.89 6.74
N GLU A 331 13.02 19.85 7.37
CA GLU A 331 12.61 19.84 8.77
C GLU A 331 13.78 20.18 9.69
N SER A 332 14.96 19.62 9.40
CA SER A 332 16.20 19.90 10.14
C SER A 332 16.68 21.32 9.91
N TYR A 333 16.56 21.86 8.69
CA TYR A 333 16.88 23.24 8.40
C TYR A 333 15.98 24.19 9.18
N MET A 334 14.67 23.96 9.18
CA MET A 334 13.73 24.79 9.96
C MET A 334 14.00 24.73 11.46
N ALA A 335 14.39 23.55 11.97
CA ALA A 335 14.80 23.43 13.35
C ALA A 335 16.05 24.27 13.68
N GLN A 336 17.02 24.35 12.76
CA GLN A 336 18.19 25.23 12.89
C GLN A 336 17.82 26.74 12.86
N GLN A 337 16.70 27.08 12.24
CA GLN A 337 16.16 28.46 12.25
C GLN A 337 15.34 28.78 13.50
N GLY A 338 15.32 27.89 14.50
CA GLY A 338 14.64 28.10 15.77
C GLY A 338 13.17 27.66 15.79
N PHE A 339 12.71 26.86 14.85
CA PHE A 339 11.38 26.26 14.85
C PHE A 339 11.40 24.87 15.48
N ILE A 340 10.33 24.47 16.13
CA ILE A 340 10.03 23.05 16.33
C ILE A 340 9.29 22.58 15.10
N PHE A 341 9.75 21.52 14.46
CA PHE A 341 9.04 20.89 13.37
C PHE A 341 8.38 19.60 13.89
N ALA A 342 7.08 19.43 13.66
CA ALA A 342 6.33 18.29 14.19
C ALA A 342 5.41 17.68 13.14
N CYS A 343 5.17 16.38 13.27
CA CYS A 343 4.23 15.63 12.47
C CYS A 343 3.40 14.71 13.38
N VAL A 344 2.11 14.58 13.07
CA VAL A 344 1.19 13.68 13.77
C VAL A 344 0.39 12.89 12.74
N ASP A 345 0.30 11.59 12.94
CA ASP A 345 -0.66 10.74 12.23
C ASP A 345 -2.03 10.84 12.91
N GLY A 346 -2.97 11.46 12.21
CA GLY A 346 -4.35 11.60 12.67
C GLY A 346 -5.14 10.30 12.61
N ARG A 347 -6.40 10.37 13.02
CA ARG A 347 -7.34 9.25 12.85
C ARG A 347 -7.53 8.94 11.35
N GLY A 348 -7.62 7.66 11.01
CA GLY A 348 -7.72 7.18 9.63
C GLY A 348 -6.39 6.76 9.00
N THR A 349 -5.25 7.02 9.66
CA THR A 349 -3.95 6.55 9.18
C THR A 349 -3.80 5.02 9.32
N GLY A 350 -2.86 4.42 8.58
CA GLY A 350 -2.68 2.98 8.49
C GLY A 350 -1.94 2.35 9.67
N ALA A 351 -1.70 1.05 9.59
CA ALA A 351 -0.92 0.22 10.52
C ALA A 351 -1.55 0.03 11.91
N ARG A 352 -2.82 0.37 12.09
CA ARG A 352 -3.54 0.31 13.38
C ARG A 352 -4.88 -0.45 13.31
N GLY A 353 -5.06 -1.24 12.25
CA GLY A 353 -6.25 -2.04 12.00
C GLY A 353 -7.38 -1.26 11.30
N ALA A 354 -8.36 -2.03 10.81
CA ALA A 354 -9.42 -1.53 9.94
C ALA A 354 -10.36 -0.52 10.62
N GLU A 355 -10.64 -0.68 11.90
CA GLU A 355 -11.51 0.24 12.64
C GLU A 355 -10.90 1.64 12.71
N PHE A 356 -9.60 1.72 13.06
CA PHE A 356 -8.88 2.97 13.13
C PHE A 356 -8.69 3.59 11.73
N GLU A 357 -8.27 2.80 10.73
CA GLU A 357 -8.04 3.28 9.37
C GLU A 357 -9.33 3.80 8.72
N LYS A 358 -10.45 3.11 8.94
CA LYS A 358 -11.73 3.42 8.27
C LYS A 358 -12.68 4.30 9.12
N CYS A 359 -12.22 4.84 10.26
CA CYS A 359 -13.07 5.71 11.08
C CYS A 359 -13.46 7.02 10.37
N THR A 360 -12.63 7.46 9.42
CA THR A 360 -12.86 8.66 8.60
C THR A 360 -13.82 8.47 7.43
N TYR A 361 -14.31 7.24 7.20
CA TYR A 361 -15.27 6.96 6.12
C TYR A 361 -16.53 7.83 6.25
N LEU A 362 -16.84 8.60 5.20
CA LEU A 362 -17.88 9.63 5.14
C LEU A 362 -17.72 10.80 6.14
N ASN A 363 -16.56 10.90 6.81
CA ASN A 363 -16.22 11.95 7.78
C ASN A 363 -14.84 12.54 7.51
N LEU A 364 -14.40 12.56 6.26
CA LEU A 364 -13.14 13.20 5.85
C LEU A 364 -13.17 14.70 6.17
N GLY A 365 -12.09 15.21 6.71
CA GLY A 365 -11.95 16.61 7.11
C GLY A 365 -12.42 16.91 8.53
N CYS A 366 -13.44 16.23 9.06
CA CYS A 366 -13.90 16.46 10.43
C CYS A 366 -12.94 15.87 11.47
N LEU A 367 -12.39 14.67 11.21
CA LEU A 367 -11.53 13.95 12.15
C LEU A 367 -10.04 14.30 12.05
N LEU A 368 -9.65 15.12 11.08
CA LEU A 368 -8.27 15.58 10.91
C LEU A 368 -7.91 16.76 11.84
N TYR A 369 -8.90 17.46 12.38
CA TYR A 369 -8.72 18.62 13.25
C TYR A 369 -8.92 18.34 14.74
N THR A 370 -9.10 17.08 15.11
CA THR A 370 -9.39 16.73 16.52
C THR A 370 -8.22 16.09 17.24
#